data_0f355728b5ccc532550acef458c1c44d
#
_entry.id   0f355728b5ccc532550acef458c1c44d
#
_cell.length_a   1.000
_cell.length_b   1.000
_cell.length_c   1.000
_cell.angle_alpha   90.00
_cell.angle_beta   90.00
_cell.angle_gamma   90.00
#
_symmetry.space_group_name_H-M   'P 1'
#
loop_
_entity.id
_entity.type
_entity.pdbx_description
1 polymer ?
#
loop_
_entity_poly.entity_id
_entity_poly.type
_entity_poly.pdbx_seq_one_letter_code
_entity_poly.pdbx_strand_id
1 'polypeptide(L)'
;MRRWTWVATVVVSACVGAAGSTFVEQVGAAAKAPSLTALDYQEINQLVNRYAYGIDTCSNNGYDYADVFTPDGVFIDKNSDQGFAQGGRVLAKGRDALATLVGGGSRGCKTKLIWTDWSHIMTNLVVTPSPGGATGRIYLIQLGMKGPGSIERHGGYEDVYVKTKEGWRIQSRTHVRNKAWHNPLLQTADLN
;
A
#
# COMPACT_ATOMS: atom_id res chain seq x y z
N MET A 1 43.08 18.05 16.25
CA MET A 1 41.92 18.72 16.83
C MET A 1 41.92 20.17 16.35
N ARG A 2 41.08 20.51 15.40
CA ARG A 2 40.95 21.89 14.88
C ARG A 2 39.49 22.33 15.03
N ARG A 3 39.27 23.22 15.97
CA ARG A 3 37.95 23.84 16.22
C ARG A 3 37.76 24.97 15.20
N TRP A 4 36.69 24.88 14.42
CA TRP A 4 36.24 25.98 13.57
C TRP A 4 35.14 26.76 14.31
N THR A 5 35.47 27.99 14.65
CA THR A 5 34.55 28.99 15.19
C THR A 5 33.98 29.77 14.02
N TRP A 6 32.66 29.75 13.84
CA TRP A 6 31.96 30.62 12.89
C TRP A 6 31.65 31.94 13.61
N VAL A 7 32.17 33.04 13.07
CA VAL A 7 31.82 34.39 13.50
C VAL A 7 30.73 34.87 12.57
N ALA A 8 29.55 35.12 13.14
CA ALA A 8 28.43 35.73 12.43
C ALA A 8 28.60 37.28 12.54
N THR A 9 28.87 37.91 11.42
CA THR A 9 28.90 39.38 11.34
C THR A 9 27.49 39.90 11.12
N VAL A 10 26.93 40.55 12.12
CA VAL A 10 25.67 41.30 12.01
C VAL A 10 25.99 42.71 11.47
N VAL A 11 25.56 43.03 10.27
CA VAL A 11 25.56 44.37 9.72
C VAL A 11 24.23 45.03 10.07
N VAL A 12 24.25 45.98 10.99
CA VAL A 12 23.10 46.86 11.28
C VAL A 12 23.22 48.08 10.38
N SER A 13 22.37 48.17 9.38
CA SER A 13 22.18 49.39 8.59
C SER A 13 20.97 50.15 9.14
N ALA A 14 21.21 51.27 9.77
CA ALA A 14 20.17 52.21 10.16
C ALA A 14 19.83 53.09 8.96
N CYS A 15 18.64 52.93 8.40
CA CYS A 15 18.02 53.94 7.53
C CYS A 15 16.81 54.53 8.23
N VAL A 16 16.93 55.81 8.60
CA VAL A 16 15.82 56.65 9.07
C VAL A 16 15.02 57.09 7.85
N GLY A 17 13.78 56.67 7.75
CA GLY A 17 12.84 57.15 6.74
C GLY A 17 11.42 56.91 7.24
N ALA A 18 10.76 58.00 7.61
CA ALA A 18 9.38 57.99 8.07
C ALA A 18 8.41 57.74 6.92
N ALA A 19 7.78 56.58 6.89
CA ALA A 19 6.47 56.35 6.28
C ALA A 19 5.94 55.04 6.88
N GLY A 20 4.86 55.18 7.64
CA GLY A 20 4.21 54.05 8.29
C GLY A 20 3.61 53.09 7.27
N SER A 21 4.30 52.01 6.96
CA SER A 21 3.75 50.81 6.37
C SER A 21 3.81 49.72 7.42
N THR A 22 2.65 49.39 7.98
CA THR A 22 2.49 48.19 8.78
C THR A 22 2.76 46.99 7.86
N PHE A 23 3.97 46.45 7.95
CA PHE A 23 4.22 45.11 7.44
C PHE A 23 3.42 44.15 8.29
N VAL A 24 2.22 43.79 7.84
CA VAL A 24 1.55 42.59 8.31
C VAL A 24 2.36 41.44 7.76
N GLU A 25 3.23 40.90 8.61
CA GLU A 25 3.89 39.64 8.36
C GLU A 25 2.78 38.59 8.20
N GLN A 26 2.45 38.28 6.97
CA GLN A 26 1.51 37.23 6.65
C GLN A 26 2.19 35.91 7.03
N VAL A 27 2.06 35.50 8.28
CA VAL A 27 2.43 34.16 8.72
C VAL A 27 1.61 33.22 7.89
N GLY A 28 2.20 32.73 6.81
CA GLY A 28 1.57 31.72 5.97
C GLY A 28 1.19 30.55 6.87
N ALA A 29 -0.11 30.25 6.97
CA ALA A 29 -0.58 29.11 7.72
C ALA A 29 0.16 27.88 7.21
N ALA A 30 0.98 27.27 8.05
CA ALA A 30 1.65 26.02 7.72
C ALA A 30 0.58 25.03 7.28
N ALA A 31 0.74 24.45 6.09
CA ALA A 31 -0.22 23.49 5.58
C ALA A 31 -0.37 22.36 6.63
N LYS A 32 -1.59 22.15 7.08
CA LYS A 32 -1.90 21.13 8.07
C LYS A 32 -1.37 19.78 7.58
N ALA A 33 -0.55 19.12 8.39
CA ALA A 33 -0.04 17.79 8.07
C ALA A 33 -1.21 16.83 7.76
N PRO A 34 -1.08 15.93 6.79
CA PRO A 34 -2.09 14.92 6.50
C PRO A 34 -2.45 14.14 7.77
N SER A 35 -3.72 13.95 8.02
CA SER A 35 -4.20 13.19 9.19
C SER A 35 -5.39 12.33 8.82
N LEU A 36 -5.50 11.17 9.47
CA LEU A 36 -6.61 10.24 9.36
C LEU A 36 -7.37 10.20 10.68
N THR A 37 -8.68 10.00 10.61
CA THR A 37 -9.53 9.72 11.77
C THR A 37 -9.47 8.24 12.14
N ALA A 38 -9.92 7.88 13.33
CA ALA A 38 -10.07 6.46 13.72
C ALA A 38 -11.00 5.70 12.76
N LEU A 39 -12.04 6.36 12.24
CA LEU A 39 -12.93 5.77 11.25
C LEU A 39 -12.20 5.48 9.94
N ASP A 40 -11.32 6.37 9.47
CA ASP A 40 -10.53 6.13 8.26
C ASP A 40 -9.66 4.88 8.39
N TYR A 41 -8.98 4.71 9.53
CA TYR A 41 -8.20 3.50 9.80
C TYR A 41 -9.06 2.23 9.78
N GLN A 42 -10.25 2.29 10.37
CA GLN A 42 -11.18 1.17 10.39
C GLN A 42 -11.72 0.86 8.99
N GLU A 43 -12.08 1.87 8.21
CA GLU A 43 -12.57 1.70 6.83
C GLU A 43 -11.49 1.10 5.92
N ILE A 44 -10.23 1.55 6.06
CA ILE A 44 -9.10 0.98 5.30
C ILE A 44 -8.84 -0.48 5.73
N ASN A 45 -8.93 -0.79 7.03
CA ASN A 45 -8.80 -2.16 7.50
C ASN A 45 -9.90 -3.06 6.90
N GLN A 46 -11.16 -2.61 6.91
CA GLN A 46 -12.26 -3.33 6.27
C GLN A 46 -12.06 -3.48 4.75
N LEU A 47 -11.49 -2.47 4.08
CA LEU A 47 -11.17 -2.55 2.67
C LEU A 47 -10.16 -3.66 2.37
N VAL A 48 -9.11 -3.78 3.18
CA VAL A 48 -8.09 -4.84 3.09
C VAL A 48 -8.71 -6.22 3.33
N ASN A 49 -9.60 -6.35 4.31
CA ASN A 49 -10.30 -7.61 4.56
C ASN A 49 -11.20 -8.01 3.39
N ARG A 50 -11.96 -7.07 2.82
CA ARG A 50 -12.78 -7.33 1.63
C ARG A 50 -11.94 -7.75 0.42
N TYR A 51 -10.74 -7.19 0.27
CA TYR A 51 -9.81 -7.64 -0.75
C TYR A 51 -9.48 -9.12 -0.61
N ALA A 52 -9.11 -9.57 0.62
CA ALA A 52 -8.76 -10.97 0.86
C ALA A 52 -9.94 -11.91 0.52
N TYR A 53 -11.13 -11.61 1.03
CA TYR A 53 -12.32 -12.40 0.69
C TYR A 53 -12.64 -12.39 -0.81
N GLY A 54 -12.56 -11.25 -1.47
CA GLY A 54 -12.84 -11.13 -2.89
C GLY A 54 -11.91 -11.98 -3.76
N ILE A 55 -10.61 -12.01 -3.44
CA ILE A 55 -9.65 -12.84 -4.18
C ILE A 55 -9.83 -14.34 -3.86
N ASP A 56 -10.13 -14.71 -2.62
CA ASP A 56 -10.25 -16.11 -2.20
C ASP A 56 -11.54 -16.74 -2.72
N THR A 57 -12.62 -15.98 -2.76
CA THR A 57 -13.94 -16.48 -3.14
C THR A 57 -14.28 -16.29 -4.61
N CYS A 58 -13.61 -15.35 -5.28
CA CYS A 58 -14.01 -14.88 -6.62
C CYS A 58 -15.48 -14.44 -6.69
N SER A 59 -16.02 -13.94 -5.56
CA SER A 59 -17.43 -13.58 -5.45
C SER A 59 -17.82 -12.52 -6.49
N ASN A 60 -19.08 -12.53 -6.88
CA ASN A 60 -19.61 -11.67 -7.95
C ASN A 60 -18.75 -11.72 -9.22
N ASN A 61 -18.31 -12.92 -9.61
CA ASN A 61 -17.45 -13.13 -10.78
C ASN A 61 -16.14 -12.31 -10.72
N GLY A 62 -15.56 -12.15 -9.51
CA GLY A 62 -14.33 -11.41 -9.27
C GLY A 62 -14.53 -9.89 -9.13
N TYR A 63 -15.76 -9.40 -9.32
CA TYR A 63 -16.01 -7.96 -9.22
C TYR A 63 -16.00 -7.45 -7.79
N ASP A 64 -16.31 -8.28 -6.78
CA ASP A 64 -16.15 -7.88 -5.38
C ASP A 64 -14.69 -7.59 -5.01
N TYR A 65 -13.75 -8.31 -5.64
CA TYR A 65 -12.33 -7.98 -5.57
C TYR A 65 -11.99 -6.70 -6.34
N ALA A 66 -12.49 -6.56 -7.57
CA ALA A 66 -12.18 -5.40 -8.40
C ALA A 66 -12.72 -4.09 -7.81
N ASP A 67 -13.89 -4.14 -7.16
CA ASP A 67 -14.58 -2.98 -6.59
C ASP A 67 -13.96 -2.45 -5.28
N VAL A 68 -12.96 -3.13 -4.71
CA VAL A 68 -12.14 -2.53 -3.65
C VAL A 68 -11.10 -1.55 -4.21
N PHE A 69 -10.85 -1.56 -5.51
CA PHE A 69 -9.98 -0.62 -6.18
C PHE A 69 -10.75 0.60 -6.72
N THR A 70 -10.00 1.65 -7.09
CA THR A 70 -10.56 2.71 -7.93
C THR A 70 -10.88 2.18 -9.33
N PRO A 71 -11.75 2.86 -10.11
CA PRO A 71 -12.07 2.41 -11.47
C PRO A 71 -10.85 2.21 -12.38
N ASP A 72 -9.79 2.98 -12.16
CA ASP A 72 -8.51 2.93 -12.87
C ASP A 72 -7.40 2.26 -12.03
N GLY A 73 -7.76 1.62 -10.94
CA GLY A 73 -6.85 1.00 -9.98
C GLY A 73 -5.93 -0.03 -10.61
N VAL A 74 -4.74 -0.19 -10.03
CA VAL A 74 -3.70 -1.06 -10.58
C VAL A 74 -3.23 -2.08 -9.57
N PHE A 75 -3.00 -3.30 -10.06
CA PHE A 75 -2.30 -4.34 -9.33
C PHE A 75 -0.92 -4.57 -9.95
N ILE A 76 0.11 -4.47 -9.13
CA ILE A 76 1.51 -4.54 -9.52
C ILE A 76 2.15 -5.72 -8.80
N ASP A 77 3.11 -6.36 -9.44
CA ASP A 77 3.90 -7.46 -8.86
C ASP A 77 5.38 -7.13 -8.96
N LYS A 78 6.11 -7.22 -7.87
CA LYS A 78 7.55 -7.02 -7.81
C LYS A 78 8.25 -8.00 -6.88
N ASN A 79 9.55 -8.19 -7.07
CA ASN A 79 10.38 -8.93 -6.15
C ASN A 79 10.87 -8.04 -5.00
N SER A 80 11.11 -8.62 -3.83
CA SER A 80 11.55 -7.89 -2.63
C SER A 80 12.92 -7.22 -2.76
N ASP A 81 13.75 -7.67 -3.70
CA ASP A 81 15.06 -7.08 -3.99
C ASP A 81 15.00 -5.79 -4.83
N GLN A 82 13.83 -5.45 -5.38
CA GLN A 82 13.67 -4.26 -6.21
C GLN A 82 13.50 -2.95 -5.42
N GLY A 83 13.62 -2.95 -4.09
CA GLY A 83 13.42 -1.77 -3.27
C GLY A 83 12.02 -1.14 -3.37
N PHE A 84 11.71 -0.21 -2.48
CA PHE A 84 10.37 0.40 -2.40
C PHE A 84 10.05 1.37 -3.53
N ALA A 85 11.05 2.01 -4.10
CA ALA A 85 10.90 3.06 -5.10
C ALA A 85 10.90 2.56 -6.56
N GLN A 86 11.19 1.28 -6.78
CA GLN A 86 11.29 0.75 -8.14
C GLN A 86 10.00 0.05 -8.54
N GLY A 87 9.49 0.41 -9.71
CA GLY A 87 8.28 -0.14 -10.27
C GLY A 87 8.41 -1.65 -10.51
N GLY A 88 7.35 -2.36 -10.21
CA GLY A 88 7.17 -3.74 -10.61
C GLY A 88 6.46 -3.84 -11.96
N ARG A 89 6.02 -5.04 -12.31
CA ARG A 89 5.22 -5.30 -13.49
C ARG A 89 3.74 -5.10 -13.17
N VAL A 90 3.05 -4.27 -13.92
CA VAL A 90 1.58 -4.15 -13.85
C VAL A 90 0.97 -5.47 -14.35
N LEU A 91 0.20 -6.14 -13.51
CA LEU A 91 -0.53 -7.36 -13.85
C LEU A 91 -1.96 -7.09 -14.30
N ALA A 92 -2.60 -6.07 -13.71
CA ALA A 92 -3.93 -5.66 -14.07
C ALA A 92 -4.11 -4.16 -13.82
N LYS A 93 -4.91 -3.51 -14.67
CA LYS A 93 -5.34 -2.12 -14.51
C LYS A 93 -6.80 -2.00 -14.91
N GLY A 94 -7.58 -1.38 -14.04
CA GLY A 94 -9.01 -1.17 -14.24
C GLY A 94 -9.86 -2.38 -13.85
N ARG A 95 -11.14 -2.12 -13.68
CA ARG A 95 -12.13 -3.02 -13.06
C ARG A 95 -12.18 -4.41 -13.69
N ASP A 96 -12.30 -4.50 -15.01
CA ASP A 96 -12.48 -5.78 -15.72
C ASP A 96 -11.18 -6.62 -15.72
N ALA A 97 -10.03 -5.95 -15.87
CA ALA A 97 -8.72 -6.61 -15.79
C ALA A 97 -8.46 -7.15 -14.38
N LEU A 98 -8.84 -6.41 -13.34
CA LEU A 98 -8.73 -6.84 -11.95
C LEU A 98 -9.64 -8.04 -11.67
N ALA A 99 -10.90 -8.02 -12.10
CA ALA A 99 -11.80 -9.16 -11.96
C ALA A 99 -11.25 -10.41 -12.67
N THR A 100 -10.70 -10.23 -13.88
CA THR A 100 -10.09 -11.32 -14.66
C THR A 100 -8.82 -11.86 -14.00
N LEU A 101 -8.02 -10.99 -13.37
CA LEU A 101 -6.78 -11.39 -12.67
C LEU A 101 -7.06 -12.46 -11.60
N VAL A 102 -8.14 -12.33 -10.84
CA VAL A 102 -8.50 -13.27 -9.77
C VAL A 102 -9.31 -14.47 -10.24
N GLY A 103 -9.44 -14.65 -11.54
CA GLY A 103 -10.14 -15.79 -12.14
C GLY A 103 -11.59 -15.53 -12.50
N GLY A 104 -12.12 -14.34 -12.23
CA GLY A 104 -13.46 -13.87 -12.61
C GLY A 104 -13.51 -13.24 -13.99
N GLY A 105 -14.44 -12.32 -14.20
CA GLY A 105 -14.65 -11.66 -15.50
C GLY A 105 -14.83 -12.68 -16.61
N SER A 106 -14.02 -12.59 -17.64
CA SER A 106 -14.04 -13.51 -18.80
C SER A 106 -13.67 -14.97 -18.45
N ARG A 107 -13.03 -15.22 -17.29
CA ARG A 107 -12.64 -16.59 -16.85
C ARG A 107 -13.76 -17.31 -16.09
N GLY A 108 -14.72 -16.58 -15.51
CA GLY A 108 -15.93 -17.14 -14.90
C GLY A 108 -15.75 -17.92 -13.60
N CYS A 109 -14.66 -17.72 -12.85
CA CYS A 109 -14.38 -18.35 -11.54
C CYS A 109 -14.46 -19.89 -11.54
N LYS A 110 -14.10 -20.55 -12.62
CA LYS A 110 -14.34 -21.98 -12.85
C LYS A 110 -13.63 -22.95 -11.88
N THR A 111 -12.71 -22.48 -11.07
CA THR A 111 -11.80 -23.35 -10.29
C THR A 111 -11.68 -22.98 -8.82
N LYS A 112 -12.46 -22.01 -8.34
CA LYS A 112 -12.34 -21.59 -6.94
C LYS A 112 -13.40 -22.21 -6.06
N LEU A 113 -12.94 -23.05 -5.16
CA LEU A 113 -13.74 -23.57 -4.06
C LEU A 113 -13.42 -22.72 -2.81
N ILE A 114 -14.45 -22.04 -2.32
CA ILE A 114 -14.39 -21.19 -1.13
C ILE A 114 -13.93 -22.04 0.06
N TRP A 115 -12.94 -21.55 0.82
CA TRP A 115 -12.45 -22.12 2.09
C TRP A 115 -11.66 -23.42 1.98
N THR A 116 -11.61 -24.07 0.84
CA THR A 116 -10.99 -25.39 0.70
C THR A 116 -9.65 -25.37 0.00
N ASP A 117 -9.43 -24.40 -0.92
CA ASP A 117 -8.26 -24.44 -1.76
C ASP A 117 -7.14 -23.52 -1.25
N TRP A 118 -7.47 -22.29 -0.91
CA TRP A 118 -6.48 -21.32 -0.43
C TRP A 118 -7.10 -20.17 0.34
N SER A 119 -6.29 -19.50 1.13
CA SER A 119 -6.69 -18.30 1.87
C SER A 119 -5.56 -17.29 1.94
N HIS A 120 -5.91 -16.03 1.80
CA HIS A 120 -5.03 -14.91 2.03
C HIS A 120 -5.19 -14.42 3.47
N ILE A 121 -4.17 -14.65 4.30
CA ILE A 121 -4.10 -14.10 5.65
C ILE A 121 -3.38 -12.77 5.60
N MET A 122 -4.11 -11.69 5.81
CA MET A 122 -3.61 -10.32 5.82
C MET A 122 -3.39 -9.89 7.26
N THR A 123 -2.16 -9.50 7.60
CA THR A 123 -1.82 -9.17 9.00
C THR A 123 -0.82 -8.02 9.08
N ASN A 124 -0.73 -7.39 10.27
CA ASN A 124 0.21 -6.32 10.56
C ASN A 124 0.08 -5.11 9.60
N LEU A 125 -1.17 -4.69 9.35
CA LEU A 125 -1.42 -3.50 8.55
C LEU A 125 -0.92 -2.24 9.27
N VAL A 126 -0.05 -1.50 8.59
CA VAL A 126 0.39 -0.16 8.98
C VAL A 126 -0.12 0.83 7.94
N VAL A 127 -0.85 1.84 8.38
CA VAL A 127 -1.39 2.91 7.52
C VAL A 127 -0.75 4.23 7.90
N THR A 128 -0.26 4.96 6.91
CA THR A 128 0.36 6.27 7.08
C THR A 128 -0.40 7.32 6.27
N PRO A 129 -0.83 8.43 6.89
CA PRO A 129 -1.44 9.53 6.16
C PRO A 129 -0.52 10.06 5.06
N SER A 130 -1.08 10.40 3.91
CA SER A 130 -0.37 11.02 2.81
C SER A 130 -1.21 12.11 2.14
N PRO A 131 -0.61 13.05 1.38
CA PRO A 131 -1.39 14.03 0.64
C PRO A 131 -2.42 13.37 -0.27
N GLY A 132 -3.70 13.70 -0.07
CA GLY A 132 -4.82 13.16 -0.85
C GLY A 132 -5.30 11.76 -0.46
N GLY A 133 -4.72 11.12 0.58
CA GLY A 133 -5.14 9.80 0.99
C GLY A 133 -4.27 9.18 2.08
N ALA A 134 -3.86 7.93 1.84
CA ALA A 134 -2.97 7.18 2.73
C ALA A 134 -2.11 6.19 1.95
N THR A 135 -1.01 5.77 2.55
CA THR A 135 -0.24 4.61 2.11
C THR A 135 -0.34 3.50 3.15
N GLY A 136 -0.15 2.26 2.73
CA GLY A 136 -0.18 1.12 3.64
C GLY A 136 0.86 0.07 3.33
N ARG A 137 1.19 -0.71 4.36
CA ARG A 137 1.98 -1.93 4.26
C ARG A 137 1.31 -3.02 5.06
N ILE A 138 1.29 -4.21 4.51
CA ILE A 138 0.65 -5.35 5.15
C ILE A 138 1.40 -6.63 4.80
N TYR A 139 1.50 -7.54 5.77
CA TYR A 139 2.02 -8.87 5.50
C TYR A 139 0.95 -9.76 4.90
N LEU A 140 1.41 -10.63 4.01
CA LEU A 140 0.61 -11.65 3.35
C LEU A 140 1.17 -13.03 3.67
N ILE A 141 0.29 -13.93 4.08
CA ILE A 141 0.54 -15.37 4.13
C ILE A 141 -0.53 -16.02 3.26
N GLN A 142 -0.13 -16.83 2.29
CA GLN A 142 -1.04 -17.64 1.48
C GLN A 142 -1.00 -19.08 1.97
N LEU A 143 -2.15 -19.60 2.35
CA LEU A 143 -2.33 -20.96 2.83
C LEU A 143 -3.05 -21.80 1.77
N GLY A 144 -2.77 -23.08 1.72
CA GLY A 144 -3.57 -24.08 1.02
C GLY A 144 -3.31 -24.24 -0.47
N MET A 145 -2.42 -23.48 -1.09
CA MET A 145 -2.21 -23.54 -2.54
C MET A 145 -1.71 -24.91 -3.07
N LYS A 146 -1.05 -25.69 -2.23
CA LYS A 146 -0.58 -27.06 -2.56
C LYS A 146 -1.33 -28.14 -1.77
N GLY A 147 -2.45 -27.75 -1.19
CA GLY A 147 -3.29 -28.63 -0.38
C GLY A 147 -3.46 -28.13 1.06
N PRO A 148 -4.39 -28.70 1.81
CA PRO A 148 -4.70 -28.29 3.16
C PRO A 148 -3.44 -28.23 4.05
N GLY A 149 -3.29 -27.12 4.80
CA GLY A 149 -2.16 -26.93 5.70
C GLY A 149 -0.85 -26.46 5.07
N SER A 150 -0.76 -26.36 3.74
CA SER A 150 0.44 -25.79 3.11
C SER A 150 0.51 -24.28 3.29
N ILE A 151 1.72 -23.76 3.59
CA ILE A 151 2.06 -22.34 3.48
C ILE A 151 2.87 -22.19 2.21
N GLU A 152 2.28 -21.57 1.17
CA GLU A 152 2.96 -21.51 -0.12
C GLU A 152 3.73 -20.23 -0.34
N ARG A 153 3.23 -19.14 0.21
CA ARG A 153 3.88 -17.84 0.04
C ARG A 153 3.75 -17.02 1.29
N HIS A 154 4.80 -16.30 1.54
CA HIS A 154 4.73 -15.11 2.37
C HIS A 154 5.33 -13.94 1.60
N GLY A 155 4.92 -12.77 1.95
CA GLY A 155 5.33 -11.52 1.33
C GLY A 155 4.55 -10.38 1.92
N GLY A 156 4.17 -9.44 1.11
CA GLY A 156 3.36 -8.34 1.57
C GLY A 156 2.80 -7.51 0.44
N TYR A 157 2.07 -6.49 0.84
CA TYR A 157 1.60 -5.47 -0.08
C TYR A 157 2.06 -4.09 0.36
N GLU A 158 2.29 -3.26 -0.64
CA GLU A 158 2.44 -1.82 -0.52
C GLU A 158 1.27 -1.18 -1.25
N ASP A 159 0.52 -0.37 -0.53
CA ASP A 159 -0.74 0.17 -1.01
C ASP A 159 -0.73 1.69 -1.05
N VAL A 160 -1.45 2.24 -2.02
CA VAL A 160 -1.91 3.62 -2.04
C VAL A 160 -3.43 3.61 -1.95
N TYR A 161 -3.95 4.28 -0.94
CA TYR A 161 -5.37 4.43 -0.69
C TYR A 161 -5.84 5.84 -0.99
N VAL A 162 -7.02 5.98 -1.55
CA VAL A 162 -7.69 7.26 -1.78
C VAL A 162 -9.11 7.21 -1.23
N LYS A 163 -9.58 8.33 -0.70
CA LYS A 163 -10.97 8.45 -0.23
C LYS A 163 -11.83 8.99 -1.35
N THR A 164 -12.79 8.19 -1.81
CA THR A 164 -13.76 8.54 -2.84
C THR A 164 -15.11 8.92 -2.19
N LYS A 165 -16.10 9.26 -3.00
CA LYS A 165 -17.47 9.50 -2.51
C LYS A 165 -18.11 8.24 -1.94
N GLU A 166 -17.71 7.07 -2.44
CA GLU A 166 -18.18 5.75 -2.00
C GLU A 166 -17.32 5.14 -0.87
N GLY A 167 -16.42 5.92 -0.26
CA GLY A 167 -15.50 5.48 0.78
C GLY A 167 -14.08 5.22 0.26
N TRP A 168 -13.27 4.60 1.09
CA TRP A 168 -11.87 4.30 0.76
C TRP A 168 -11.75 3.26 -0.36
N ARG A 169 -10.76 3.45 -1.25
CA ARG A 169 -10.43 2.54 -2.35
C ARG A 169 -8.91 2.39 -2.47
N ILE A 170 -8.48 1.27 -3.00
CA ILE A 170 -7.09 1.03 -3.38
C ILE A 170 -6.86 1.67 -4.76
N GLN A 171 -5.99 2.66 -4.84
CA GLN A 171 -5.55 3.23 -6.11
C GLN A 171 -4.47 2.34 -6.75
N SER A 172 -3.50 1.90 -5.94
CA SER A 172 -2.54 0.91 -6.38
C SER A 172 -2.20 -0.06 -5.25
N ARG A 173 -2.05 -1.32 -5.60
CA ARG A 173 -1.52 -2.37 -4.73
C ARG A 173 -0.34 -3.03 -5.39
N THR A 174 0.79 -3.01 -4.72
CA THR A 174 1.99 -3.70 -5.16
C THR A 174 2.21 -4.93 -4.31
N HIS A 175 2.09 -6.10 -4.92
CA HIS A 175 2.48 -7.36 -4.30
C HIS A 175 4.01 -7.46 -4.28
N VAL A 176 4.58 -7.50 -3.11
CA VAL A 176 6.02 -7.66 -2.89
C VAL A 176 6.28 -9.13 -2.58
N ARG A 177 6.78 -9.84 -3.59
CA ARG A 177 7.13 -11.26 -3.43
C ARG A 177 8.50 -11.40 -2.81
N ASN A 178 8.63 -12.31 -1.87
CA ASN A 178 9.95 -12.74 -1.43
C ASN A 178 10.65 -13.45 -2.61
N LYS A 179 11.83 -12.97 -3.01
CA LYS A 179 12.52 -13.40 -4.24
C LYS A 179 12.93 -14.87 -4.23
N ALA A 180 13.15 -15.41 -3.10
CA ALA A 180 13.43 -16.83 -2.94
C ALA A 180 13.14 -17.27 -1.52
N TRP A 181 12.52 -18.37 -1.38
CA TRP A 181 12.71 -19.26 -0.26
C TRP A 181 14.16 -19.81 -0.21
N HIS A 182 15.11 -18.98 -0.53
CA HIS A 182 16.50 -19.28 -0.28
C HIS A 182 16.84 -18.69 1.09
N ASN A 183 16.18 -19.20 2.12
CA ASN A 183 16.74 -19.08 3.45
C ASN A 183 17.89 -20.10 3.52
N PRO A 184 19.15 -19.65 3.50
CA PRO A 184 20.28 -20.56 3.60
C PRO A 184 20.24 -21.40 4.88
N LEU A 185 19.53 -20.93 5.91
CA LEU A 185 19.33 -21.67 7.16
C LEU A 185 18.32 -22.82 7.04
N LEU A 186 17.44 -22.80 6.02
CA LEU A 186 16.50 -23.88 5.76
C LEU A 186 16.98 -24.82 4.65
N GLN A 187 17.96 -24.43 3.87
CA GLN A 187 18.59 -25.30 2.87
C GLN A 187 19.55 -26.33 3.50
N THR A 188 20.01 -26.10 4.73
CA THR A 188 20.82 -27.09 5.48
C THR A 188 19.99 -28.09 6.26
N ALA A 189 18.69 -27.94 6.27
CA ALA A 189 17.73 -28.94 6.77
C ALA A 189 17.26 -29.85 5.64
N ASP A 190 18.18 -30.32 4.80
CA ASP A 190 17.98 -31.59 4.12
C ASP A 190 17.89 -32.64 5.19
N LEU A 191 16.69 -32.99 5.46
CA LEU A 191 16.30 -34.06 6.36
C LEU A 191 16.87 -35.36 5.79
N ASN A 192 18.01 -35.80 6.32
CA ASN A 192 18.45 -37.17 6.28
C ASN A 192 17.52 -38.04 7.11
#